data_b44894930a87e3e0061f6ad1119822b4
#
_entry.id   b44894930a87e3e0061f6ad1119822b4
#
_cell.length_a   1.000
_cell.length_b   1.000
_cell.length_c   1.000
_cell.angle_alpha   90.00
_cell.angle_beta   90.00
_cell.angle_gamma   90.00
#
_symmetry.space_group_name_H-M   'P 1'
#
loop_
_entity.id
_entity.type
_entity.pdbx_description
1 polymer ?
#
loop_
_entity_poly.entity_id
_entity_poly.type
_entity_poly.pdbx_seq_one_letter_code
_entity_poly.pdbx_strand_id
1 'polypeptide(L)'
;MTKRWFVLLLFSAVISGAARPGSQGPALNNIMREKLGHAQKILEAVVTRDWVALETHSRELERLTHDPRWMVLKHPDYARHSSAFVRAVEDLHLAAAQRDLERAPKAYVAVTLQCVACHRDLARERQAE
;
A
#
# COMPACT_ATOMS: atom_id res chain seq x y z
N MET A 1 -70.21 8.28 -12.82
CA MET A 1 -69.09 7.39 -13.22
C MET A 1 -67.88 8.25 -13.45
N THR A 2 -67.04 8.45 -12.43
CA THR A 2 -65.86 9.30 -12.48
C THR A 2 -64.60 8.43 -12.49
N LYS A 3 -63.96 8.37 -13.64
CA LYS A 3 -62.75 7.59 -13.90
C LYS A 3 -61.52 8.39 -13.38
N ARG A 4 -61.02 7.99 -12.20
CA ARG A 4 -59.80 8.59 -11.61
C ARG A 4 -58.58 7.96 -12.28
N TRP A 5 -57.84 8.75 -13.08
CA TRP A 5 -56.56 8.39 -13.65
C TRP A 5 -55.47 8.67 -12.59
N PHE A 6 -54.83 7.60 -12.09
CA PHE A 6 -53.65 7.67 -11.29
C PHE A 6 -52.44 7.82 -12.25
N VAL A 7 -51.87 9.02 -12.27
CA VAL A 7 -50.58 9.26 -12.93
C VAL A 7 -49.47 8.87 -11.96
N LEU A 8 -48.86 7.73 -12.22
CA LEU A 8 -47.64 7.28 -11.52
C LEU A 8 -46.45 8.06 -12.09
N LEU A 9 -45.97 9.08 -11.35
CA LEU A 9 -44.70 9.76 -11.61
C LEU A 9 -43.57 8.84 -11.14
N LEU A 10 -42.89 8.17 -12.07
CA LEU A 10 -41.64 7.48 -11.87
C LEU A 10 -40.53 8.53 -11.66
N PHE A 11 -40.15 8.76 -10.41
CA PHE A 11 -38.96 9.53 -10.05
C PHE A 11 -37.73 8.66 -10.33
N SER A 12 -37.15 8.82 -11.52
CA SER A 12 -35.82 8.25 -11.80
C SER A 12 -34.76 9.07 -11.05
N ALA A 13 -34.37 8.55 -9.88
CA ALA A 13 -33.20 9.07 -9.17
C ALA A 13 -31.93 8.71 -9.95
N VAL A 14 -31.42 9.65 -10.72
CA VAL A 14 -30.08 9.59 -11.30
C VAL A 14 -29.10 9.73 -10.13
N ILE A 15 -28.57 8.59 -9.66
CA ILE A 15 -27.45 8.58 -8.73
C ILE A 15 -26.21 9.00 -9.52
N SER A 16 -25.95 10.29 -9.57
CA SER A 16 -24.66 10.81 -10.03
C SER A 16 -23.61 10.35 -9.02
N GLY A 17 -22.87 9.28 -9.38
CA GLY A 17 -21.69 8.85 -8.65
C GLY A 17 -20.61 9.94 -8.73
N ALA A 18 -20.63 10.87 -7.81
CA ALA A 18 -19.53 11.81 -7.63
C ALA A 18 -18.28 10.99 -7.29
N ALA A 19 -17.33 10.94 -8.22
CA ALA A 19 -16.00 10.40 -7.96
C ALA A 19 -15.43 11.18 -6.75
N ARG A 20 -15.11 10.49 -5.66
CA ARG A 20 -14.51 11.10 -4.49
C ARG A 20 -13.14 11.67 -4.89
N PRO A 21 -12.89 12.99 -4.77
CA PRO A 21 -11.55 13.53 -4.93
C PRO A 21 -10.67 12.90 -3.84
N GLY A 22 -9.56 12.26 -4.25
CA GLY A 22 -8.60 11.64 -3.33
C GLY A 22 -8.48 10.11 -3.43
N SER A 23 -9.17 9.41 -4.33
CA SER A 23 -8.86 8.01 -4.60
C SER A 23 -7.51 7.93 -5.33
N GLN A 24 -6.50 7.42 -4.66
CA GLN A 24 -5.26 7.01 -5.30
C GLN A 24 -5.62 6.13 -6.49
N GLY A 25 -5.04 6.42 -7.68
CA GLY A 25 -5.44 5.73 -8.91
C GLY A 25 -5.33 4.19 -8.77
N PRO A 26 -6.10 3.41 -9.54
CA PRO A 26 -6.11 1.95 -9.47
C PRO A 26 -4.72 1.32 -9.52
N ALA A 27 -3.78 1.92 -10.25
CA ALA A 27 -2.40 1.47 -10.36
C ALA A 27 -1.64 1.55 -9.03
N LEU A 28 -1.79 2.64 -8.26
CA LEU A 28 -1.16 2.78 -6.94
C LEU A 28 -1.78 1.83 -5.91
N ASN A 29 -3.10 1.62 -5.96
CA ASN A 29 -3.77 0.65 -5.09
C ASN A 29 -3.27 -0.77 -5.34
N ASN A 30 -3.04 -1.15 -6.60
CA ASN A 30 -2.53 -2.47 -6.94
C ASN A 30 -1.11 -2.68 -6.41
N ILE A 31 -0.20 -1.72 -6.61
CA ILE A 31 1.17 -1.85 -6.08
C ILE A 31 1.19 -1.89 -4.55
N MET A 32 0.30 -1.16 -3.85
CA MET A 32 0.18 -1.24 -2.39
C MET A 32 -0.32 -2.60 -1.92
N ARG A 33 -1.18 -3.27 -2.66
CA ARG A 33 -1.61 -4.66 -2.38
C ARG A 33 -0.50 -5.66 -2.62
N GLU A 34 0.28 -5.52 -3.69
CA GLU A 34 1.46 -6.34 -3.96
C GLU A 34 2.47 -6.21 -2.81
N LYS A 35 2.78 -4.98 -2.38
CA LYS A 35 3.63 -4.71 -1.20
C LYS A 35 3.15 -5.43 0.05
N LEU A 36 1.86 -5.30 0.36
CA LEU A 36 1.27 -5.95 1.53
C LEU A 36 1.39 -7.47 1.44
N GLY A 37 1.13 -8.04 0.26
CA GLY A 37 1.25 -9.49 0.03
C GLY A 37 2.68 -9.99 0.30
N HIS A 38 3.70 -9.30 -0.21
CA HIS A 38 5.10 -9.65 0.06
C HIS A 38 5.46 -9.45 1.54
N ALA A 39 5.00 -8.37 2.18
CA ALA A 39 5.25 -8.13 3.60
C ALA A 39 4.67 -9.23 4.50
N GLN A 40 3.48 -9.76 4.18
CA GLN A 40 2.87 -10.90 4.88
C GLN A 40 3.70 -12.17 4.73
N LYS A 41 4.22 -12.46 3.52
CA LYS A 41 5.09 -13.60 3.27
C LYS A 41 6.44 -13.48 3.96
N ILE A 42 6.97 -12.27 4.06
CA ILE A 42 8.19 -11.97 4.83
C ILE A 42 7.97 -12.27 6.31
N LEU A 43 6.83 -11.87 6.88
CA LEU A 43 6.52 -12.19 8.29
C LEU A 43 6.49 -13.70 8.52
N GLU A 44 5.79 -14.44 7.66
CA GLU A 44 5.75 -15.90 7.71
C GLU A 44 7.17 -16.49 7.65
N ALA A 45 7.99 -16.03 6.70
CA ALA A 45 9.36 -16.52 6.50
C ALA A 45 10.30 -16.21 7.68
N VAL A 46 10.19 -15.03 8.28
CA VAL A 46 10.95 -14.66 9.48
C VAL A 46 10.61 -15.59 10.66
N VAL A 47 9.32 -15.82 10.89
CA VAL A 47 8.84 -16.65 12.01
C VAL A 47 9.23 -18.12 11.84
N THR A 48 9.13 -18.63 10.61
CA THR A 48 9.44 -20.04 10.28
C THR A 48 10.92 -20.27 9.95
N ARG A 49 11.75 -19.21 9.87
CA ARG A 49 13.15 -19.25 9.43
C ARG A 49 13.32 -19.79 8.00
N ASP A 50 12.34 -19.55 7.15
CA ASP A 50 12.43 -19.89 5.73
C ASP A 50 13.26 -18.82 5.01
N TRP A 51 14.58 -19.00 4.96
CA TRP A 51 15.51 -18.06 4.35
C TRP A 51 15.31 -17.89 2.85
N VAL A 52 14.87 -18.93 2.16
CA VAL A 52 14.61 -18.89 0.73
C VAL A 52 13.39 -18.00 0.44
N ALA A 53 12.30 -18.20 1.17
CA ALA A 53 11.12 -17.35 1.06
C ALA A 53 11.41 -15.92 1.51
N LEU A 54 12.18 -15.73 2.58
CA LEU A 54 12.57 -14.41 3.09
C LEU A 54 13.36 -13.63 2.04
N GLU A 55 14.39 -14.24 1.44
CA GLU A 55 15.19 -13.62 0.39
C GLU A 55 14.36 -13.32 -0.86
N THR A 56 13.52 -14.25 -1.27
CA THR A 56 12.65 -14.11 -2.44
C THR A 56 11.71 -12.92 -2.27
N HIS A 57 10.97 -12.86 -1.17
CA HIS A 57 9.95 -11.83 -0.97
C HIS A 57 10.54 -10.46 -0.59
N SER A 58 11.69 -10.39 0.07
CA SER A 58 12.41 -9.12 0.30
C SER A 58 12.94 -8.54 -1.01
N ARG A 59 13.45 -9.37 -1.93
CA ARG A 59 13.87 -8.95 -3.28
C ARG A 59 12.69 -8.45 -4.11
N GLU A 60 11.54 -9.13 -4.07
CA GLU A 60 10.34 -8.66 -4.76
C GLU A 60 9.84 -7.33 -4.18
N LEU A 61 9.90 -7.16 -2.86
CA LEU A 61 9.54 -5.91 -2.21
C LEU A 61 10.49 -4.76 -2.64
N GLU A 62 11.78 -5.04 -2.77
CA GLU A 62 12.78 -4.11 -3.31
C GLU A 62 12.47 -3.77 -4.77
N ARG A 63 12.22 -4.78 -5.62
CA ARG A 63 11.85 -4.56 -7.03
C ARG A 63 10.64 -3.63 -7.19
N LEU A 64 9.64 -3.75 -6.32
CA LEU A 64 8.47 -2.87 -6.34
C LEU A 64 8.82 -1.40 -6.07
N THR A 65 9.90 -1.10 -5.37
CA THR A 65 10.33 0.29 -5.13
C THR A 65 10.81 1.00 -6.40
N HIS A 66 11.18 0.25 -7.42
CA HIS A 66 11.60 0.75 -8.74
C HIS A 66 10.46 0.79 -9.75
N ASP A 67 9.25 0.36 -9.39
CA ASP A 67 8.09 0.39 -10.27
C ASP A 67 7.63 1.84 -10.50
N PRO A 68 7.43 2.29 -11.77
CA PRO A 68 6.95 3.64 -12.06
C PRO A 68 5.62 3.99 -11.38
N ARG A 69 4.78 3.00 -11.09
CA ARG A 69 3.51 3.18 -10.36
C ARG A 69 3.72 3.61 -8.91
N TRP A 70 4.93 3.44 -8.38
CA TRP A 70 5.29 3.84 -7.02
C TRP A 70 5.46 5.36 -6.90
N MET A 71 6.17 6.01 -7.83
CA MET A 71 6.55 7.41 -7.74
C MET A 71 5.55 8.34 -8.46
N VAL A 72 4.25 8.10 -8.27
CA VAL A 72 3.19 8.86 -8.94
C VAL A 72 2.77 10.12 -8.20
N LEU A 73 3.00 10.22 -6.90
CA LEU A 73 2.64 11.39 -6.09
C LEU A 73 3.83 12.37 -6.05
N LYS A 74 3.59 13.58 -6.52
CA LYS A 74 4.59 14.68 -6.54
C LYS A 74 4.51 15.49 -5.24
N HIS A 75 4.78 14.85 -4.11
CA HIS A 75 4.76 15.49 -2.80
C HIS A 75 6.07 15.25 -2.06
N PRO A 76 6.69 16.27 -1.42
CA PRO A 76 7.99 16.10 -0.74
C PRO A 76 7.98 15.02 0.34
N ASP A 77 6.90 14.94 1.13
CA ASP A 77 6.76 13.93 2.18
C ASP A 77 6.62 12.53 1.60
N TYR A 78 5.94 12.39 0.46
CA TYR A 78 5.88 11.10 -0.24
C TYR A 78 7.27 10.63 -0.67
N ALA A 79 8.08 11.52 -1.25
CA ALA A 79 9.45 11.20 -1.66
C ALA A 79 10.33 10.82 -0.45
N ARG A 80 10.20 11.53 0.67
CA ARG A 80 10.90 11.24 1.92
C ARG A 80 10.54 9.88 2.48
N HIS A 81 9.24 9.55 2.56
CA HIS A 81 8.77 8.23 3.02
C HIS A 81 9.19 7.11 2.09
N SER A 82 9.12 7.33 0.77
CA SER A 82 9.58 6.35 -0.22
C SER A 82 11.06 6.03 -0.04
N SER A 83 11.91 7.04 0.12
CA SER A 83 13.35 6.84 0.36
C SER A 83 13.64 6.12 1.67
N ALA A 84 12.90 6.41 2.74
CA ALA A 84 13.05 5.72 4.02
C ALA A 84 12.60 4.25 3.93
N PHE A 85 11.54 3.98 3.19
CA PHE A 85 11.07 2.63 2.92
C PHE A 85 12.09 1.81 2.12
N VAL A 86 12.65 2.39 1.05
CA VAL A 86 13.69 1.74 0.24
C VAL A 86 14.86 1.27 1.12
N ARG A 87 15.41 2.16 1.95
CA ARG A 87 16.52 1.79 2.85
C ARG A 87 16.15 0.67 3.83
N ALA A 88 14.94 0.68 4.36
CA ALA A 88 14.50 -0.39 5.27
C ALA A 88 14.36 -1.74 4.55
N VAL A 89 13.91 -1.75 3.29
CA VAL A 89 13.80 -2.95 2.46
C VAL A 89 15.17 -3.49 2.08
N GLU A 90 16.11 -2.62 1.69
CA GLU A 90 17.51 -2.99 1.41
C GLU A 90 18.17 -3.65 2.62
N ASP A 91 17.96 -3.10 3.84
CA ASP A 91 18.47 -3.68 5.08
C ASP A 91 17.86 -5.07 5.36
N LEU A 92 16.56 -5.22 5.12
CA LEU A 92 15.87 -6.51 5.26
C LEU A 92 16.40 -7.55 4.25
N HIS A 93 16.58 -7.15 2.99
CA HIS A 93 17.12 -8.01 1.95
C HIS A 93 18.54 -8.48 2.30
N LEU A 94 19.37 -7.55 2.77
CA LEU A 94 20.73 -7.87 3.21
C LEU A 94 20.75 -8.85 4.40
N ALA A 95 19.87 -8.63 5.39
CA ALA A 95 19.73 -9.54 6.52
C ALA A 95 19.26 -10.95 6.09
N ALA A 96 18.35 -11.02 5.10
CA ALA A 96 17.90 -12.28 4.52
C ALA A 96 19.04 -13.04 3.81
N ALA A 97 19.80 -12.35 2.96
CA ALA A 97 20.94 -12.92 2.23
C ALA A 97 22.05 -13.43 3.18
N GLN A 98 22.24 -12.76 4.30
CA GLN A 98 23.21 -13.15 5.35
C GLN A 98 22.65 -14.21 6.33
N ARG A 99 21.37 -14.57 6.22
CA ARG A 99 20.66 -15.45 7.16
C ARG A 99 20.80 -15.01 8.61
N ASP A 100 20.77 -13.70 8.83
CA ASP A 100 20.96 -13.08 10.13
C ASP A 100 19.65 -13.09 10.93
N LEU A 101 19.52 -14.02 11.86
CA LEU A 101 18.33 -14.22 12.69
C LEU A 101 18.07 -13.06 13.66
N GLU A 102 19.08 -12.31 14.05
CA GLU A 102 18.95 -11.17 14.94
C GLU A 102 18.54 -9.89 14.20
N ARG A 103 19.05 -9.73 12.98
CA ARG A 103 18.81 -8.54 12.15
C ARG A 103 17.50 -8.63 11.37
N ALA A 104 17.17 -9.79 10.81
CA ALA A 104 16.01 -9.95 9.93
C ALA A 104 14.67 -9.53 10.58
N PRO A 105 14.31 -9.96 11.80
CA PRO A 105 13.07 -9.51 12.44
C PRO A 105 13.08 -8.01 12.77
N LYS A 106 14.23 -7.43 13.14
CA LYS A 106 14.36 -5.98 13.40
C LYS A 106 14.18 -5.18 12.11
N ALA A 107 14.78 -5.61 11.01
CA ALA A 107 14.62 -5.00 9.69
C ALA A 107 13.17 -5.11 9.20
N TYR A 108 12.49 -6.23 9.42
CA TYR A 108 11.06 -6.37 9.11
C TYR A 108 10.19 -5.37 9.87
N VAL A 109 10.46 -5.20 11.18
CA VAL A 109 9.76 -4.17 11.97
C VAL A 109 10.03 -2.77 11.42
N ALA A 110 11.27 -2.45 11.03
CA ALA A 110 11.60 -1.17 10.42
C ALA A 110 10.80 -0.93 9.12
N VAL A 111 10.69 -1.92 8.24
CA VAL A 111 9.85 -1.86 7.02
C VAL A 111 8.39 -1.58 7.39
N THR A 112 7.84 -2.29 8.37
CA THR A 112 6.45 -2.11 8.83
C THR A 112 6.21 -0.69 9.35
N LEU A 113 7.14 -0.15 10.12
CA LEU A 113 7.04 1.22 10.65
C LEU A 113 7.05 2.28 9.54
N GLN A 114 7.80 2.07 8.45
CA GLN A 114 7.76 2.96 7.28
C GLN A 114 6.39 2.89 6.56
N CYS A 115 5.79 1.72 6.46
CA CYS A 115 4.43 1.60 5.92
C CYS A 115 3.43 2.44 6.72
N VAL A 116 3.47 2.31 8.06
CA VAL A 116 2.56 3.03 8.98
C VAL A 116 2.80 4.53 8.93
N ALA A 117 4.07 4.98 8.96
CA ALA A 117 4.42 6.40 8.95
C ALA A 117 3.91 7.10 7.67
N CYS A 118 4.19 6.51 6.50
CA CYS A 118 3.74 7.05 5.21
C CYS A 118 2.21 7.12 5.14
N HIS A 119 1.52 6.04 5.48
CA HIS A 119 0.05 5.98 5.42
C HIS A 119 -0.60 6.96 6.39
N ARG A 120 -0.05 7.13 7.58
CA ARG A 120 -0.54 8.09 8.58
C ARG A 120 -0.43 9.53 8.08
N ASP A 121 0.72 9.89 7.51
CA ASP A 121 0.97 11.28 7.10
C ASP A 121 0.13 11.63 5.87
N LEU A 122 0.04 10.75 4.87
CA LEU A 122 -0.85 10.93 3.72
C LEU A 122 -2.35 10.96 4.11
N ALA A 123 -2.75 10.29 5.18
CA ALA A 123 -4.12 10.36 5.67
C ALA A 123 -4.43 11.72 6.32
N ARG A 124 -3.46 12.30 7.02
CA ARG A 124 -3.58 13.65 7.62
C ARG A 124 -3.70 14.74 6.57
N GLU A 125 -2.91 14.67 5.51
CA GLU A 125 -2.98 15.62 4.40
C GLU A 125 -4.35 15.65 3.74
N ARG A 126 -4.95 14.46 3.48
CA ARG A 126 -6.31 14.37 2.92
C ARG A 126 -7.42 14.91 3.82
N GLN A 127 -7.19 15.05 5.12
CA GLN A 127 -8.15 15.64 6.06
C GLN A 127 -7.99 17.16 6.18
N ALA A 128 -6.88 17.70 5.72
CA ALA A 128 -6.57 19.14 5.77
C ALA A 128 -7.02 19.89 4.49
N GLU A 129 -7.40 19.19 3.42
CA GLU A 129 -7.96 19.72 2.17
C GLU A 129 -9.51 19.85 2.26
#